data_3aaaef0e9fd50242d37208aed8f4bc09
#
_entry.id   3aaaef0e9fd50242d37208aed8f4bc09
#
_cell.length_a   1.000
_cell.length_b   1.000
_cell.length_c   1.000
_cell.angle_alpha   90.00
_cell.angle_beta   90.00
_cell.angle_gamma   90.00
#
_symmetry.space_group_name_H-M   'P 1'
#
loop_
_entity.id
_entity.type
_entity.pdbx_description
1 polymer ?
#
loop_
_entity_poly.entity_id
_entity_poly.type
_entity_poly.pdbx_seq_one_letter_code
_entity_poly.pdbx_strand_id
1 'polypeptide(L)'
;MKKLLLVNISLAMLTVGGMTSCSDILDKEVDLTYTDENIYSNYDRTRGVLANAYSYLPDAFAGYTDGQFRAASRDCMTDNAISYWNVHYYHSVLNDSYDAKNHWFAENYWSNDLKGIRVCNDFISKARESVIGNAEKSGDDNKLCDRYKAEARFIRAILHFDMIGYFGAVPIEDHVLDNAEAASIARTPAPEALKWVADECDAIIQSGALPFRYSNENENWGRINGAAVYALKSRALLYRASALNNPTNDVTWWQEAADAALAFINANKSSANPYRLYTTDDNNPNKNYYECFTSTPHLNPEYILSRSEWNTREIEMFNTPCGFSGNVNSTGRVNPTQNLVDSYETINGLPIDQDPSYNDQDPYKNRDPRLEQTIFHQGSIWGDKSQDEERAVDVSVGGKDYQDLHGGTTTGYYSKKFVHNMSFKNPTTFVTACPIFRYAEILLNAAEALNEAKGPEAAYGYVNQVRARVGMPAYKGMTKEQLRERIRNERRIELAFEDHRFFDERRWKLFDGKSAATEKSEPRYKQVYNIYSVVVTPNESQVYTYRNDNTHPTRAFSCPKNYYFPVPDDTYKKNPNLGQNAGWELSDAPKKDDTTEGGETTEGETTGK
;
A
#
# COMPACT_ATOMS: atom_id res chain seq x y z
N MET A 1 -36.79 -14.13 72.95
CA MET A 1 -36.31 -15.48 72.54
C MET A 1 -36.95 -16.04 71.27
N LYS A 2 -38.22 -15.77 70.92
CA LYS A 2 -38.85 -16.31 69.70
C LYS A 2 -38.35 -15.68 68.37
N LYS A 3 -37.78 -14.48 68.34
CA LYS A 3 -37.23 -13.85 67.13
C LYS A 3 -35.81 -14.29 66.79
N LEU A 4 -35.05 -14.81 67.78
CA LEU A 4 -33.71 -15.33 67.51
C LEU A 4 -33.71 -16.74 66.90
N LEU A 5 -34.76 -17.52 67.16
CA LEU A 5 -34.90 -18.90 66.66
C LEU A 5 -35.29 -18.93 65.15
N LEU A 6 -36.04 -17.93 64.70
CA LEU A 6 -36.45 -17.79 63.30
C LEU A 6 -35.30 -17.32 62.38
N VAL A 7 -34.36 -16.53 62.88
CA VAL A 7 -33.20 -16.08 62.11
C VAL A 7 -32.19 -17.23 61.95
N ASN A 8 -32.03 -18.10 62.94
CA ASN A 8 -31.13 -19.25 62.83
C ASN A 8 -31.68 -20.37 61.92
N ILE A 9 -33.00 -20.53 61.79
CA ILE A 9 -33.59 -21.53 60.88
C ILE A 9 -33.52 -21.00 59.42
N SER A 10 -33.65 -19.70 59.21
CA SER A 10 -33.51 -19.11 57.87
C SER A 10 -32.03 -19.13 57.38
N LEU A 11 -31.06 -19.04 58.29
CA LEU A 11 -29.65 -19.10 57.93
C LEU A 11 -29.18 -20.56 57.68
N ALA A 12 -29.79 -21.56 58.38
CA ALA A 12 -29.52 -22.98 58.13
C ALA A 12 -30.15 -23.51 56.84
N MET A 13 -31.27 -22.93 56.36
CA MET A 13 -31.84 -23.28 55.05
C MET A 13 -31.12 -22.62 53.86
N LEU A 14 -30.40 -21.52 54.07
CA LEU A 14 -29.57 -20.92 53.02
C LEU A 14 -28.23 -21.67 52.83
N THR A 15 -27.76 -22.41 53.79
CA THR A 15 -26.49 -23.18 53.72
C THR A 15 -26.65 -24.58 53.15
N VAL A 16 -27.87 -25.11 53.03
CA VAL A 16 -28.15 -26.44 52.43
C VAL A 16 -28.51 -26.32 50.94
N GLY A 17 -28.93 -25.12 50.48
CA GLY A 17 -29.26 -24.88 49.07
C GLY A 17 -28.02 -24.54 48.19
N GLY A 18 -26.82 -24.48 48.77
CA GLY A 18 -25.61 -24.01 48.07
C GLY A 18 -24.61 -25.12 47.69
N MET A 19 -24.95 -26.40 47.82
CA MET A 19 -24.07 -27.52 47.47
C MET A 19 -24.63 -28.43 46.36
N THR A 20 -25.48 -27.93 45.47
CA THR A 20 -25.53 -28.52 44.15
C THR A 20 -24.40 -27.89 43.35
N SER A 21 -23.22 -28.43 43.50
CA SER A 21 -22.06 -28.18 42.69
C SER A 21 -22.47 -28.25 41.24
N CYS A 22 -22.31 -27.15 40.53
CA CYS A 22 -22.27 -27.17 39.07
C CYS A 22 -21.05 -28.00 38.63
N SER A 23 -21.11 -29.32 38.74
CA SER A 23 -20.15 -30.21 38.08
C SER A 23 -20.18 -30.03 36.55
N ASP A 24 -21.33 -29.65 35.99
CA ASP A 24 -21.52 -29.39 34.57
C ASP A 24 -20.80 -28.14 34.02
N ILE A 25 -20.30 -27.24 34.91
CA ILE A 25 -19.52 -26.03 34.45
C ILE A 25 -18.03 -26.39 34.33
N LEU A 26 -17.54 -27.39 35.03
CA LEU A 26 -16.14 -27.82 34.97
C LEU A 26 -15.90 -28.94 33.95
N ASP A 27 -16.93 -29.71 33.60
CA ASP A 27 -16.93 -30.66 32.48
C ASP A 27 -17.38 -29.97 31.18
N LYS A 28 -16.79 -28.81 30.87
CA LYS A 28 -16.88 -28.32 29.53
C LYS A 28 -16.12 -29.31 28.66
N GLU A 29 -16.84 -30.17 27.93
CA GLU A 29 -16.24 -30.94 26.84
C GLU A 29 -15.34 -29.99 26.05
N VAL A 30 -14.10 -30.40 25.82
CA VAL A 30 -13.19 -29.65 24.94
C VAL A 30 -13.98 -29.41 23.65
N ASP A 31 -14.26 -28.16 23.35
CA ASP A 31 -15.05 -27.82 22.18
C ASP A 31 -14.26 -28.23 20.93
N LEU A 32 -14.52 -29.47 20.47
CA LEU A 32 -13.94 -30.04 19.25
C LEU A 32 -14.47 -29.38 17.97
N THR A 33 -15.18 -28.25 18.10
CA THR A 33 -15.82 -27.54 17.00
C THR A 33 -14.79 -27.00 16.00
N TYR A 34 -13.54 -26.86 16.41
CA TYR A 34 -12.46 -26.27 15.62
C TYR A 34 -11.40 -27.26 15.13
N THR A 35 -11.72 -28.55 15.05
CA THR A 35 -10.84 -29.51 14.35
C THR A 35 -10.94 -29.29 12.83
N ASP A 36 -9.86 -29.59 12.11
CA ASP A 36 -9.84 -29.50 10.63
C ASP A 36 -11.03 -30.26 10.01
N GLU A 37 -11.37 -31.44 10.51
CA GLU A 37 -12.50 -32.22 10.02
C GLU A 37 -13.82 -31.46 10.20
N ASN A 38 -14.05 -30.87 11.36
CA ASN A 38 -15.27 -30.10 11.64
C ASN A 38 -15.33 -28.76 10.85
N ILE A 39 -14.21 -28.17 10.54
CA ILE A 39 -14.13 -26.94 9.75
C ILE A 39 -14.44 -27.25 8.29
N TYR A 40 -13.73 -28.21 7.70
CA TYR A 40 -13.80 -28.49 6.26
C TYR A 40 -14.91 -29.49 5.87
N SER A 41 -15.73 -29.96 6.80
CA SER A 41 -16.96 -30.68 6.53
C SER A 41 -18.22 -29.81 6.54
N ASN A 42 -18.10 -28.53 6.90
CA ASN A 42 -19.21 -27.57 6.96
C ASN A 42 -18.97 -26.37 6.06
N TYR A 43 -19.95 -26.02 5.24
CA TYR A 43 -19.85 -24.93 4.26
C TYR A 43 -19.51 -23.59 4.90
N ASP A 44 -20.27 -23.15 5.91
CA ASP A 44 -20.08 -21.82 6.51
C ASP A 44 -18.73 -21.71 7.21
N ARG A 45 -18.26 -22.77 7.87
CA ARG A 45 -16.94 -22.79 8.51
C ARG A 45 -15.83 -22.78 7.46
N THR A 46 -15.95 -23.56 6.40
CA THR A 46 -14.99 -23.57 5.28
C THR A 46 -14.92 -22.17 4.63
N ARG A 47 -16.08 -21.55 4.36
CA ARG A 47 -16.16 -20.19 3.84
C ARG A 47 -15.55 -19.17 4.80
N GLY A 48 -15.73 -19.38 6.11
CA GLY A 48 -15.11 -18.55 7.16
C GLY A 48 -13.59 -18.56 7.11
N VAL A 49 -12.94 -19.68 6.74
CA VAL A 49 -11.48 -19.72 6.53
C VAL A 49 -11.06 -18.84 5.34
N LEU A 50 -11.80 -18.89 4.22
CA LEU A 50 -11.55 -18.02 3.09
C LEU A 50 -11.75 -16.52 3.47
N ALA A 51 -12.82 -16.22 4.21
CA ALA A 51 -13.06 -14.85 4.70
C ALA A 51 -11.91 -14.38 5.61
N ASN A 52 -11.35 -15.26 6.45
CA ASN A 52 -10.16 -14.95 7.22
C ASN A 52 -8.94 -14.68 6.31
N ALA A 53 -8.75 -15.44 5.22
CA ALA A 53 -7.68 -15.16 4.26
C ALA A 53 -7.79 -13.74 3.67
N TYR A 54 -8.99 -13.27 3.33
CA TYR A 54 -9.23 -11.90 2.87
C TYR A 54 -8.78 -10.82 3.86
N SER A 55 -8.79 -11.10 5.18
CA SER A 55 -8.35 -10.15 6.20
C SER A 55 -6.86 -9.82 6.15
N TYR A 56 -6.07 -10.63 5.45
CA TYR A 56 -4.64 -10.41 5.24
C TYR A 56 -4.31 -9.59 3.99
N LEU A 57 -5.29 -9.28 3.13
CA LEU A 57 -5.03 -8.42 1.97
C LEU A 57 -4.41 -7.08 2.42
N PRO A 58 -3.46 -6.51 1.64
CA PRO A 58 -2.88 -5.21 1.91
C PRO A 58 -3.93 -4.13 2.11
N ASP A 59 -3.71 -3.25 3.10
CA ASP A 59 -4.64 -2.16 3.45
C ASP A 59 -3.88 -0.85 3.63
N ALA A 60 -4.03 0.06 2.68
CA ALA A 60 -3.41 1.38 2.76
C ALA A 60 -4.02 2.24 3.86
N PHE A 61 -5.28 1.98 4.27
CA PHE A 61 -5.92 2.71 5.36
C PHE A 61 -5.55 2.21 6.76
N ALA A 62 -4.87 1.07 6.89
CA ALA A 62 -4.43 0.58 8.19
C ALA A 62 -3.59 1.64 8.93
N GLY A 63 -2.73 2.37 8.20
CA GLY A 63 -1.96 3.46 8.77
C GLY A 63 -2.80 4.64 9.30
N TYR A 64 -4.00 4.87 8.76
CA TYR A 64 -4.89 5.95 9.20
C TYR A 64 -5.68 5.58 10.46
N THR A 65 -6.03 4.32 10.64
CA THR A 65 -6.90 3.85 11.73
C THR A 65 -6.14 3.19 12.88
N ASP A 66 -4.91 2.75 12.65
CA ASP A 66 -4.06 2.17 13.68
C ASP A 66 -3.51 3.26 14.61
N GLY A 67 -3.83 3.15 15.89
CA GLY A 67 -3.32 4.05 16.93
C GLY A 67 -1.79 4.10 17.01
N GLN A 68 -1.08 3.06 16.56
CA GLN A 68 0.39 3.02 16.52
C GLN A 68 0.97 3.94 15.44
N PHE A 69 0.35 3.99 14.26
CA PHE A 69 0.76 4.87 13.16
C PHE A 69 0.12 6.25 13.26
N ARG A 70 -0.81 6.44 14.20
CA ARG A 70 -1.44 7.73 14.49
C ARG A 70 -1.99 8.41 13.23
N ALA A 71 -2.62 7.62 12.37
CA ALA A 71 -3.24 8.07 11.13
C ALA A 71 -2.28 8.62 10.07
N ALA A 72 -1.03 8.23 10.09
CA ALA A 72 -0.08 8.59 9.04
C ALA A 72 -0.16 7.60 7.86
N SER A 73 -0.17 8.13 6.63
CA SER A 73 0.03 7.34 5.41
C SER A 73 1.46 6.82 5.31
N ARG A 74 1.67 5.67 4.64
CA ARG A 74 3.03 5.18 4.31
C ARG A 74 3.83 6.15 3.43
N ASP A 75 3.18 7.05 2.70
CA ASP A 75 3.86 8.15 2.02
C ASP A 75 4.68 9.03 2.97
N CYS A 76 4.38 9.00 4.29
CA CYS A 76 5.22 9.64 5.30
C CYS A 76 6.59 8.97 5.52
N MET A 77 6.87 7.84 4.86
CA MET A 77 8.22 7.24 4.77
C MET A 77 8.94 7.60 3.47
N THR A 78 8.43 8.56 2.69
CA THR A 78 8.93 8.92 1.36
C THR A 78 9.20 10.43 1.26
N ASP A 79 9.57 10.89 0.07
CA ASP A 79 9.68 12.31 -0.24
C ASP A 79 8.33 12.99 -0.53
N ASN A 80 7.20 12.27 -0.41
CA ASN A 80 5.87 12.83 -0.64
C ASN A 80 5.27 13.51 0.59
N ALA A 81 5.51 12.99 1.80
CA ALA A 81 4.88 13.52 3.00
C ALA A 81 5.72 13.30 4.26
N ILE A 82 5.34 14.03 5.31
CA ILE A 82 5.83 13.85 6.68
C ILE A 82 4.63 13.74 7.60
N SER A 83 4.72 12.92 8.65
CA SER A 83 3.70 12.91 9.69
C SER A 83 3.96 14.05 10.69
N TYR A 84 2.94 14.88 10.96
CA TYR A 84 3.00 15.91 12.02
C TYR A 84 3.34 15.32 13.39
N TRP A 85 2.76 14.16 13.69
CA TRP A 85 3.06 13.45 14.91
C TRP A 85 4.31 12.58 14.75
N ASN A 86 5.12 12.50 15.81
CA ASN A 86 6.28 11.61 15.82
C ASN A 86 5.82 10.15 15.76
N VAL A 87 5.68 9.62 14.56
CA VAL A 87 5.47 8.20 14.32
C VAL A 87 6.84 7.55 14.27
N HIS A 88 7.29 7.05 15.43
CA HIS A 88 8.64 6.54 15.63
C HIS A 88 9.09 5.57 14.52
N TYR A 89 8.24 4.64 14.10
CA TYR A 89 8.58 3.67 13.07
C TYR A 89 8.80 4.30 11.70
N TYR A 90 7.97 5.26 11.29
CA TYR A 90 8.15 5.97 10.02
C TYR A 90 9.42 6.82 10.04
N HIS A 91 9.67 7.50 11.14
CA HIS A 91 10.88 8.29 11.30
C HIS A 91 12.14 7.42 11.31
N SER A 92 12.09 6.21 11.88
CA SER A 92 13.23 5.29 11.85
C SER A 92 13.56 4.83 10.42
N VAL A 93 12.56 4.66 9.55
CA VAL A 93 12.76 4.36 8.13
C VAL A 93 13.35 5.58 7.39
N LEU A 94 12.84 6.79 7.68
CA LEU A 94 13.32 8.01 7.04
C LEU A 94 14.78 8.33 7.38
N ASN A 95 15.21 8.10 8.62
CA ASN A 95 16.54 8.48 9.11
C ASN A 95 17.51 7.30 9.26
N ASP A 96 17.16 6.11 8.70
CA ASP A 96 17.98 4.88 8.76
C ASP A 96 18.37 4.47 10.19
N SER A 97 17.48 4.68 11.18
CA SER A 97 17.75 4.37 12.60
C SER A 97 17.14 3.05 13.08
N TYR A 98 16.72 2.18 12.18
CA TYR A 98 16.19 0.85 12.47
C TYR A 98 17.22 -0.25 12.26
N ASP A 99 17.01 -1.41 12.88
CA ASP A 99 17.85 -2.60 12.74
C ASP A 99 17.01 -3.88 12.72
N ALA A 100 17.66 -5.03 12.47
CA ALA A 100 16.97 -6.32 12.36
C ALA A 100 16.35 -6.82 13.69
N LYS A 101 16.76 -6.26 14.83
CA LYS A 101 16.26 -6.65 16.16
C LYS A 101 15.09 -5.81 16.61
N ASN A 102 14.99 -4.56 16.13
CA ASN A 102 14.02 -3.56 16.58
C ASN A 102 13.29 -2.92 15.39
N HIS A 103 12.85 -3.74 14.44
CA HIS A 103 12.16 -3.23 13.26
C HIS A 103 10.70 -3.71 13.20
N TRP A 104 9.78 -2.86 13.70
CA TRP A 104 8.36 -3.18 13.76
C TRP A 104 7.79 -3.67 12.42
N PHE A 105 8.15 -3.01 11.31
CA PHE A 105 7.68 -3.41 9.98
C PHE A 105 8.19 -4.79 9.58
N ALA A 106 9.49 -5.07 9.79
CA ALA A 106 10.04 -6.36 9.46
C ALA A 106 9.30 -7.48 10.19
N GLU A 107 9.10 -7.33 11.51
CA GLU A 107 8.43 -8.35 12.31
C GLU A 107 6.96 -8.52 11.93
N ASN A 108 6.23 -7.42 11.76
CA ASN A 108 4.78 -7.49 11.54
C ASN A 108 4.43 -7.87 10.11
N TYR A 109 5.03 -7.26 9.09
CA TYR A 109 4.74 -7.64 7.70
C TYR A 109 5.21 -9.07 7.41
N TRP A 110 6.44 -9.43 7.75
CA TRP A 110 6.93 -10.80 7.57
C TRP A 110 6.01 -11.84 8.23
N SER A 111 5.68 -11.64 9.50
CA SER A 111 4.88 -12.60 10.26
C SER A 111 3.43 -12.65 9.80
N ASN A 112 2.82 -11.50 9.47
CA ASN A 112 1.42 -11.46 9.05
C ASN A 112 1.22 -12.05 7.67
N ASP A 113 2.12 -11.75 6.73
CA ASP A 113 2.00 -12.28 5.37
C ASP A 113 2.19 -13.81 5.36
N LEU A 114 3.16 -14.34 6.11
CA LEU A 114 3.32 -15.79 6.25
C LEU A 114 2.11 -16.47 6.91
N LYS A 115 1.49 -15.84 7.91
CA LYS A 115 0.22 -16.35 8.48
C LYS A 115 -0.90 -16.40 7.44
N GLY A 116 -1.04 -15.33 6.67
CA GLY A 116 -2.02 -15.25 5.57
C GLY A 116 -1.76 -16.31 4.50
N ILE A 117 -0.50 -16.48 4.08
CA ILE A 117 -0.07 -17.52 3.14
C ILE A 117 -0.42 -18.92 3.68
N ARG A 118 -0.14 -19.19 4.96
CA ARG A 118 -0.49 -20.45 5.60
C ARG A 118 -2.00 -20.71 5.58
N VAL A 119 -2.82 -19.71 5.90
CA VAL A 119 -4.29 -19.82 5.83
C VAL A 119 -4.75 -20.16 4.42
N CYS A 120 -4.16 -19.52 3.40
CA CYS A 120 -4.45 -19.82 1.99
C CYS A 120 -4.06 -21.25 1.61
N ASN A 121 -2.88 -21.70 2.00
CA ASN A 121 -2.40 -23.06 1.72
C ASN A 121 -3.28 -24.12 2.38
N ASP A 122 -3.67 -23.92 3.64
CA ASP A 122 -4.62 -24.79 4.34
C ASP A 122 -5.96 -24.86 3.60
N PHE A 123 -6.52 -23.71 3.19
CA PHE A 123 -7.77 -23.67 2.44
C PHE A 123 -7.65 -24.40 1.09
N ILE A 124 -6.63 -24.10 0.30
CA ILE A 124 -6.42 -24.71 -1.03
C ILE A 124 -6.33 -26.24 -0.94
N SER A 125 -5.63 -26.76 0.09
CA SER A 125 -5.42 -28.20 0.27
C SER A 125 -6.63 -28.93 0.83
N LYS A 126 -7.43 -28.28 1.71
CA LYS A 126 -8.48 -28.95 2.49
C LYS A 126 -9.90 -28.65 2.01
N ALA A 127 -10.13 -27.57 1.28
CA ALA A 127 -11.45 -27.24 0.74
C ALA A 127 -11.93 -28.30 -0.27
N ARG A 128 -13.17 -28.78 -0.09
CA ARG A 128 -13.74 -29.91 -0.84
C ARG A 128 -14.94 -29.46 -1.66
N GLU A 129 -14.99 -29.87 -2.92
CA GLU A 129 -16.14 -29.63 -3.81
C GLU A 129 -17.45 -30.19 -3.24
N SER A 130 -17.38 -31.36 -2.58
CA SER A 130 -18.56 -31.98 -1.93
C SER A 130 -19.18 -31.12 -0.83
N VAL A 131 -18.43 -30.17 -0.25
CA VAL A 131 -18.89 -29.25 0.79
C VAL A 131 -19.30 -27.90 0.23
N ILE A 132 -18.52 -27.36 -0.71
CA ILE A 132 -18.70 -26.02 -1.29
C ILE A 132 -19.63 -26.04 -2.51
N GLY A 133 -19.46 -27.00 -3.41
CA GLY A 133 -19.99 -26.97 -4.77
C GLY A 133 -21.51 -26.93 -4.93
N ASN A 134 -22.28 -27.25 -3.87
CA ASN A 134 -23.74 -27.30 -3.93
C ASN A 134 -24.44 -26.29 -3.00
N ALA A 135 -23.73 -25.47 -2.25
CA ALA A 135 -24.29 -24.61 -1.22
C ALA A 135 -24.82 -23.26 -1.75
N GLU A 136 -24.23 -22.70 -2.80
CA GLU A 136 -24.69 -21.48 -3.44
C GLU A 136 -25.29 -21.79 -4.82
N LYS A 137 -26.59 -21.55 -4.96
CA LYS A 137 -27.34 -21.69 -6.22
C LYS A 137 -27.42 -20.33 -6.93
N SER A 138 -26.32 -19.71 -7.29
CA SER A 138 -26.38 -18.58 -8.19
C SER A 138 -25.93 -19.04 -9.58
N GLY A 139 -26.72 -18.74 -10.60
CA GLY A 139 -26.78 -19.36 -11.92
C GLY A 139 -25.51 -19.54 -12.75
N ASP A 140 -24.37 -18.98 -12.33
CA ASP A 140 -23.08 -19.08 -13.04
C ASP A 140 -22.05 -19.95 -12.30
N ASP A 141 -22.37 -20.52 -11.12
CA ASP A 141 -21.38 -21.06 -10.19
C ASP A 141 -21.28 -22.60 -10.19
N ASN A 142 -21.31 -23.23 -11.36
CA ASN A 142 -20.99 -24.67 -11.49
C ASN A 142 -19.57 -25.04 -11.01
N LYS A 143 -18.76 -24.04 -10.59
CA LYS A 143 -17.36 -24.20 -10.16
C LYS A 143 -17.05 -23.40 -8.90
N LEU A 144 -17.96 -23.29 -7.95
CA LEU A 144 -17.79 -22.45 -6.76
C LEU A 144 -16.54 -22.83 -5.94
N CYS A 145 -16.24 -24.12 -5.81
CA CYS A 145 -15.03 -24.57 -5.10
C CYS A 145 -13.74 -24.13 -5.83
N ASP A 146 -13.72 -24.24 -7.17
CA ASP A 146 -12.59 -23.80 -7.98
C ASP A 146 -12.41 -22.28 -7.87
N ARG A 147 -13.50 -21.51 -7.87
CA ARG A 147 -13.48 -20.06 -7.65
C ARG A 147 -12.89 -19.71 -6.31
N TYR A 148 -13.34 -20.33 -5.23
CA TYR A 148 -12.83 -20.08 -3.87
C TYR A 148 -11.35 -20.44 -3.73
N LYS A 149 -10.91 -21.55 -4.35
CA LYS A 149 -9.49 -21.91 -4.41
C LYS A 149 -8.68 -20.91 -5.22
N ALA A 150 -9.22 -20.39 -6.33
CA ALA A 150 -8.56 -19.36 -7.11
C ALA A 150 -8.45 -18.03 -6.36
N GLU A 151 -9.47 -17.65 -5.57
CA GLU A 151 -9.40 -16.50 -4.66
C GLU A 151 -8.30 -16.69 -3.61
N ALA A 152 -8.21 -17.85 -2.97
CA ALA A 152 -7.15 -18.17 -2.00
C ALA A 152 -5.75 -18.16 -2.63
N ARG A 153 -5.61 -18.72 -3.86
CA ARG A 153 -4.36 -18.66 -4.63
C ARG A 153 -3.94 -17.22 -4.93
N PHE A 154 -4.88 -16.37 -5.33
CA PHE A 154 -4.60 -14.96 -5.54
C PHE A 154 -4.14 -14.26 -4.26
N ILE A 155 -4.82 -14.50 -3.11
CA ILE A 155 -4.41 -13.92 -1.82
C ILE A 155 -2.99 -14.37 -1.47
N ARG A 156 -2.68 -15.66 -1.64
CA ARG A 156 -1.32 -16.17 -1.46
C ARG A 156 -0.31 -15.45 -2.34
N ALA A 157 -0.63 -15.25 -3.61
CA ALA A 157 0.26 -14.59 -4.57
C ALA A 157 0.50 -13.11 -4.22
N ILE A 158 -0.54 -12.36 -3.84
CA ILE A 158 -0.39 -10.94 -3.48
C ILE A 158 0.37 -10.77 -2.15
N LEU A 159 0.24 -11.68 -1.19
CA LEU A 159 1.02 -11.64 0.04
C LEU A 159 2.50 -11.94 -0.22
N HIS A 160 2.85 -12.88 -1.09
CA HIS A 160 4.23 -13.06 -1.53
C HIS A 160 4.75 -11.81 -2.24
N PHE A 161 3.94 -11.18 -3.10
CA PHE A 161 4.29 -9.92 -3.76
C PHE A 161 4.58 -8.80 -2.74
N ASP A 162 3.74 -8.67 -1.71
CA ASP A 162 3.93 -7.66 -0.65
C ASP A 162 5.24 -7.91 0.11
N MET A 163 5.48 -9.16 0.54
CA MET A 163 6.75 -9.55 1.15
C MET A 163 7.96 -9.23 0.26
N ILE A 164 7.89 -9.52 -1.04
CA ILE A 164 8.99 -9.22 -1.98
C ILE A 164 9.24 -7.71 -2.04
N GLY A 165 8.20 -6.91 -2.03
CA GLY A 165 8.30 -5.44 -2.02
C GLY A 165 9.11 -4.92 -0.82
N TYR A 166 8.93 -5.50 0.36
CA TYR A 166 9.63 -5.10 1.58
C TYR A 166 10.97 -5.79 1.78
N PHE A 167 11.08 -7.10 1.50
CA PHE A 167 12.23 -7.91 1.91
C PHE A 167 13.09 -8.41 0.75
N GLY A 168 12.68 -8.16 -0.48
CA GLY A 168 13.40 -8.64 -1.65
C GLY A 168 13.30 -10.15 -1.83
N ALA A 169 14.35 -10.89 -1.46
CA ALA A 169 14.29 -12.34 -1.45
C ALA A 169 13.39 -12.85 -0.31
N VAL A 170 12.50 -13.80 -0.62
CA VAL A 170 11.53 -14.38 0.32
C VAL A 170 11.39 -15.88 0.13
N PRO A 171 11.00 -16.65 1.16
CA PRO A 171 10.63 -18.04 0.95
C PRO A 171 9.33 -18.11 0.13
N ILE A 172 9.26 -19.01 -0.83
CA ILE A 172 8.03 -19.29 -1.58
C ILE A 172 7.34 -20.48 -0.93
N GLU A 173 6.24 -20.19 -0.23
CA GLU A 173 5.41 -21.20 0.45
C GLU A 173 4.16 -21.47 -0.40
N ASP A 174 4.26 -22.40 -1.34
CA ASP A 174 3.17 -22.75 -2.26
C ASP A 174 2.27 -23.90 -1.77
N HIS A 175 2.62 -24.49 -0.62
CA HIS A 175 1.88 -25.53 0.08
C HIS A 175 2.01 -25.40 1.60
N VAL A 176 1.32 -26.27 2.34
CA VAL A 176 1.43 -26.31 3.81
C VAL A 176 2.76 -26.95 4.19
N LEU A 177 3.71 -26.15 4.66
CA LEU A 177 5.01 -26.64 5.11
C LEU A 177 4.87 -27.43 6.41
N ASP A 178 5.61 -28.55 6.51
CA ASP A 178 5.86 -29.20 7.79
C ASP A 178 6.95 -28.46 8.60
N ASN A 179 7.22 -28.92 9.83
CA ASN A 179 8.19 -28.26 10.70
C ASN A 179 9.64 -28.36 10.18
N ALA A 180 9.99 -29.43 9.48
CA ALA A 180 11.34 -29.62 8.94
C ALA A 180 11.56 -28.74 7.70
N GLU A 181 10.56 -28.67 6.82
CA GLU A 181 10.55 -27.77 5.68
C GLU A 181 10.64 -26.31 6.12
N ALA A 182 9.80 -25.88 7.07
CA ALA A 182 9.79 -24.52 7.61
C ALA A 182 11.14 -24.13 8.26
N ALA A 183 11.82 -25.09 8.91
CA ALA A 183 13.12 -24.87 9.53
C ALA A 183 14.29 -24.82 8.52
N SER A 184 14.07 -25.24 7.28
CA SER A 184 15.14 -25.38 6.27
C SER A 184 14.91 -24.64 4.96
N ILE A 185 13.72 -24.10 4.72
CA ILE A 185 13.40 -23.38 3.50
C ILE A 185 14.34 -22.17 3.30
N ALA A 186 14.84 -22.01 2.07
CA ALA A 186 15.66 -20.87 1.68
C ALA A 186 14.81 -19.79 1.02
N ARG A 187 15.36 -18.58 0.93
CA ARG A 187 14.70 -17.48 0.19
C ARG A 187 14.96 -17.60 -1.31
N THR A 188 13.95 -17.35 -2.10
CA THR A 188 14.02 -17.17 -3.55
C THR A 188 14.37 -15.71 -3.84
N PRO A 189 15.38 -15.42 -4.71
CA PRO A 189 15.72 -14.05 -5.09
C PRO A 189 14.52 -13.28 -5.65
N ALA A 190 14.50 -11.94 -5.43
CA ALA A 190 13.37 -11.11 -5.80
C ALA A 190 12.92 -11.23 -7.28
N PRO A 191 13.81 -11.24 -8.28
CA PRO A 191 13.40 -11.38 -9.69
C PRO A 191 12.68 -12.70 -9.99
N GLU A 192 13.14 -13.80 -9.40
CA GLU A 192 12.57 -15.15 -9.55
C GLU A 192 11.26 -15.26 -8.77
N ALA A 193 11.20 -14.68 -7.57
CA ALA A 193 9.98 -14.66 -6.75
C ALA A 193 8.87 -13.82 -7.41
N LEU A 194 9.20 -12.67 -8.02
CA LEU A 194 8.26 -11.87 -8.81
C LEU A 194 7.77 -12.62 -10.05
N LYS A 195 8.66 -13.42 -10.69
CA LYS A 195 8.26 -14.29 -11.80
C LYS A 195 7.30 -15.38 -11.34
N TRP A 196 7.56 -16.00 -10.18
CA TRP A 196 6.64 -16.98 -9.59
C TRP A 196 5.24 -16.38 -9.33
N VAL A 197 5.16 -15.14 -8.80
CA VAL A 197 3.87 -14.43 -8.64
C VAL A 197 3.16 -14.28 -9.98
N ALA A 198 3.89 -13.90 -11.02
CA ALA A 198 3.31 -13.74 -12.37
C ALA A 198 2.83 -15.08 -12.94
N ASP A 199 3.58 -16.17 -12.75
CA ASP A 199 3.22 -17.51 -13.21
C ASP A 199 2.01 -18.07 -12.46
N GLU A 200 1.89 -17.79 -11.16
CA GLU A 200 0.71 -18.14 -10.37
C GLU A 200 -0.53 -17.38 -10.86
N CYS A 201 -0.38 -16.10 -11.22
CA CYS A 201 -1.45 -15.33 -11.87
C CYS A 201 -1.85 -15.95 -13.21
N ASP A 202 -0.89 -16.37 -14.04
CA ASP A 202 -1.19 -17.05 -15.32
C ASP A 202 -1.97 -18.35 -15.09
N ALA A 203 -1.57 -19.16 -14.13
CA ALA A 203 -2.28 -20.39 -13.80
C ALA A 203 -3.72 -20.13 -13.32
N ILE A 204 -3.95 -19.05 -12.55
CA ILE A 204 -5.31 -18.65 -12.14
C ILE A 204 -6.13 -18.20 -13.34
N ILE A 205 -5.57 -17.36 -14.22
CA ILE A 205 -6.24 -16.87 -15.43
C ILE A 205 -6.62 -18.06 -16.34
N GLN A 206 -5.68 -18.96 -16.58
CA GLN A 206 -5.88 -20.14 -17.45
C GLN A 206 -6.92 -21.11 -16.90
N SER A 207 -7.10 -21.19 -15.59
CA SER A 207 -8.12 -22.03 -14.96
C SER A 207 -9.55 -21.62 -15.35
N GLY A 208 -9.77 -20.35 -15.71
CA GLY A 208 -11.09 -19.78 -15.99
C GLY A 208 -12.03 -19.77 -14.79
N ALA A 209 -11.51 -19.95 -13.56
CA ALA A 209 -12.33 -20.06 -12.37
C ALA A 209 -12.88 -18.70 -11.89
N LEU A 210 -12.23 -17.60 -12.26
CA LEU A 210 -12.66 -16.23 -11.90
C LEU A 210 -13.19 -15.49 -13.14
N PRO A 211 -14.39 -14.88 -13.06
CA PRO A 211 -14.84 -13.99 -14.12
C PRO A 211 -13.94 -12.76 -14.16
N PHE A 212 -13.70 -12.18 -15.33
CA PHE A 212 -12.90 -10.96 -15.45
C PHE A 212 -13.47 -9.82 -14.58
N ARG A 213 -14.80 -9.64 -14.63
CA ARG A 213 -15.57 -8.74 -13.76
C ARG A 213 -16.90 -9.40 -13.44
N TYR A 214 -17.38 -9.29 -12.20
CA TYR A 214 -18.67 -9.86 -11.81
C TYR A 214 -19.82 -9.09 -12.46
N SER A 215 -20.86 -9.80 -12.91
CA SER A 215 -22.07 -9.19 -13.48
C SER A 215 -22.91 -8.46 -12.41
N ASN A 216 -22.93 -8.99 -11.20
CA ASN A 216 -23.56 -8.38 -10.02
C ASN A 216 -22.46 -7.87 -9.05
N GLU A 217 -21.97 -6.66 -9.30
CA GLU A 217 -20.91 -6.06 -8.48
C GLU A 217 -21.36 -5.72 -7.07
N ASN A 218 -22.61 -5.36 -6.86
CA ASN A 218 -23.12 -5.03 -5.53
C ASN A 218 -23.04 -6.21 -4.56
N GLU A 219 -23.29 -7.44 -5.05
CA GLU A 219 -23.20 -8.66 -4.25
C GLU A 219 -21.76 -9.19 -4.12
N ASN A 220 -20.88 -8.80 -5.04
CA ASN A 220 -19.51 -9.28 -5.13
C ASN A 220 -18.48 -8.17 -4.88
N TRP A 221 -18.88 -7.04 -4.32
CA TRP A 221 -17.96 -5.96 -3.99
C TRP A 221 -16.85 -6.44 -3.04
N GLY A 222 -15.61 -6.06 -3.34
CA GLY A 222 -14.42 -6.49 -2.60
C GLY A 222 -13.98 -7.93 -2.86
N ARG A 223 -14.75 -8.72 -3.64
CA ARG A 223 -14.36 -10.08 -4.02
C ARG A 223 -13.33 -10.06 -5.14
N ILE A 224 -12.34 -10.93 -5.04
CA ILE A 224 -11.30 -11.10 -6.05
C ILE A 224 -11.93 -11.59 -7.35
N ASN A 225 -11.56 -10.95 -8.45
CA ASN A 225 -11.99 -11.25 -9.81
C ASN A 225 -10.79 -11.40 -10.75
N GLY A 226 -11.01 -11.82 -11.97
CA GLY A 226 -9.96 -12.03 -12.96
C GLY A 226 -9.17 -10.75 -13.28
N ALA A 227 -9.82 -9.57 -13.27
CA ALA A 227 -9.14 -8.30 -13.49
C ALA A 227 -8.09 -8.01 -12.42
N ALA A 228 -8.36 -8.33 -11.15
CA ALA A 228 -7.37 -8.20 -10.07
C ALA A 228 -6.16 -9.11 -10.31
N VAL A 229 -6.37 -10.31 -10.86
CA VAL A 229 -5.27 -11.25 -11.18
C VAL A 229 -4.38 -10.69 -12.30
N TYR A 230 -4.98 -10.16 -13.38
CA TYR A 230 -4.23 -9.47 -14.44
C TYR A 230 -3.48 -8.25 -13.90
N ALA A 231 -4.08 -7.49 -12.98
CA ALA A 231 -3.46 -6.30 -12.38
C ALA A 231 -2.23 -6.67 -11.54
N LEU A 232 -2.32 -7.71 -10.70
CA LEU A 232 -1.19 -8.21 -9.91
C LEU A 232 -0.06 -8.69 -10.82
N LYS A 233 -0.37 -9.46 -11.87
CA LYS A 233 0.62 -9.90 -12.86
C LYS A 233 1.35 -8.70 -13.48
N SER A 234 0.60 -7.69 -13.90
CA SER A 234 1.17 -6.47 -14.50
C SER A 234 2.12 -5.75 -13.53
N ARG A 235 1.72 -5.58 -12.26
CA ARG A 235 2.55 -4.93 -11.24
C ARG A 235 3.80 -5.76 -10.91
N ALA A 236 3.67 -7.07 -10.77
CA ALA A 236 4.79 -7.97 -10.46
C ALA A 236 5.87 -7.95 -11.56
N LEU A 237 5.47 -8.07 -12.84
CA LEU A 237 6.40 -8.02 -13.96
C LEU A 237 7.01 -6.63 -14.16
N LEU A 238 6.27 -5.54 -13.88
CA LEU A 238 6.83 -4.19 -13.89
C LEU A 238 7.93 -4.03 -12.82
N TYR A 239 7.71 -4.55 -11.62
CA TYR A 239 8.70 -4.50 -10.54
C TYR A 239 9.92 -5.38 -10.87
N ARG A 240 9.69 -6.55 -11.48
CA ARG A 240 10.77 -7.41 -11.98
C ARG A 240 11.65 -6.71 -13.02
N ALA A 241 11.03 -5.99 -13.96
CA ALA A 241 11.72 -5.27 -15.02
C ALA A 241 12.46 -4.01 -14.55
N SER A 242 12.11 -3.47 -13.37
CA SER A 242 12.66 -2.22 -12.84
C SER A 242 14.10 -2.35 -12.37
N ALA A 243 14.85 -1.25 -12.36
CA ALA A 243 16.31 -1.18 -12.16
C ALA A 243 16.81 -1.93 -10.91
N LEU A 244 16.03 -2.02 -9.84
CA LEU A 244 16.43 -2.73 -8.63
C LEU A 244 16.57 -4.25 -8.86
N ASN A 245 15.68 -4.82 -9.68
CA ASN A 245 15.61 -6.25 -9.96
C ASN A 245 16.23 -6.62 -11.32
N ASN A 246 16.44 -5.64 -12.19
CA ASN A 246 16.97 -5.80 -13.56
C ASN A 246 18.22 -4.92 -13.77
N PRO A 247 19.35 -5.23 -13.09
CA PRO A 247 20.54 -4.39 -13.12
C PRO A 247 21.22 -4.32 -14.50
N THR A 248 20.98 -5.31 -15.36
CA THR A 248 21.48 -5.33 -16.75
C THR A 248 20.56 -4.60 -17.72
N ASN A 249 19.41 -4.13 -17.24
CA ASN A 249 18.36 -3.52 -18.05
C ASN A 249 17.93 -4.40 -19.23
N ASP A 250 17.71 -5.69 -18.98
CA ASP A 250 17.22 -6.62 -19.98
C ASP A 250 15.87 -6.16 -20.53
N VAL A 251 15.84 -5.82 -21.79
CA VAL A 251 14.66 -5.29 -22.48
C VAL A 251 13.54 -6.34 -22.60
N THR A 252 13.88 -7.62 -22.56
CA THR A 252 12.87 -8.70 -22.63
C THR A 252 11.94 -8.68 -21.41
N TRP A 253 12.45 -8.32 -20.23
CA TRP A 253 11.64 -8.19 -19.02
C TRP A 253 10.69 -7.00 -19.10
N TRP A 254 11.12 -5.90 -19.73
CA TRP A 254 10.25 -4.76 -20.00
C TRP A 254 9.15 -5.13 -21.02
N GLN A 255 9.48 -5.97 -22.00
CA GLN A 255 8.47 -6.47 -22.94
C GLN A 255 7.46 -7.38 -22.24
N GLU A 256 7.89 -8.29 -21.34
CA GLU A 256 6.98 -9.12 -20.53
C GLU A 256 6.04 -8.26 -19.67
N ALA A 257 6.56 -7.20 -19.04
CA ALA A 257 5.76 -6.26 -18.27
C ALA A 257 4.74 -5.50 -19.14
N ALA A 258 5.16 -5.05 -20.32
CA ALA A 258 4.26 -4.42 -21.29
C ALA A 258 3.15 -5.37 -21.75
N ASP A 259 3.51 -6.60 -22.09
CA ASP A 259 2.53 -7.61 -22.56
C ASP A 259 1.53 -7.95 -21.45
N ALA A 260 1.92 -8.00 -20.20
CA ALA A 260 1.01 -8.22 -19.07
C ALA A 260 0.00 -7.07 -18.89
N ALA A 261 0.45 -5.82 -18.96
CA ALA A 261 -0.44 -4.66 -18.87
C ALA A 261 -1.40 -4.61 -20.07
N LEU A 262 -0.90 -4.91 -21.29
CA LEU A 262 -1.72 -4.98 -22.50
C LEU A 262 -2.71 -6.13 -22.46
N ALA A 263 -2.36 -7.26 -21.84
CA ALA A 263 -3.28 -8.38 -21.65
C ALA A 263 -4.49 -7.97 -20.81
N PHE A 264 -4.28 -7.24 -19.70
CA PHE A 264 -5.37 -6.64 -18.95
C PHE A 264 -6.24 -5.74 -19.84
N ILE A 265 -5.62 -4.78 -20.54
CA ILE A 265 -6.33 -3.78 -21.36
C ILE A 265 -7.17 -4.46 -22.46
N ASN A 266 -6.65 -5.52 -23.07
CA ASN A 266 -7.38 -6.26 -24.10
C ASN A 266 -8.54 -7.08 -23.52
N ALA A 267 -8.33 -7.77 -22.37
CA ALA A 267 -9.41 -8.45 -21.66
C ALA A 267 -10.51 -7.48 -21.21
N ASN A 268 -10.10 -6.30 -20.73
CA ASN A 268 -11.02 -5.23 -20.32
C ASN A 268 -11.89 -4.73 -21.49
N LYS A 269 -11.30 -4.51 -22.67
CA LYS A 269 -12.05 -4.11 -23.88
C LYS A 269 -13.09 -5.14 -24.31
N SER A 270 -12.86 -6.40 -24.02
CA SER A 270 -13.77 -7.50 -24.35
C SER A 270 -14.83 -7.73 -23.25
N SER A 271 -14.74 -7.07 -22.12
CA SER A 271 -15.70 -7.17 -21.02
C SER A 271 -17.00 -6.44 -21.35
N ALA A 272 -18.13 -7.02 -20.93
CA ALA A 272 -19.44 -6.37 -21.07
C ALA A 272 -19.54 -5.07 -20.23
N ASN A 273 -18.79 -4.99 -19.12
CA ASN A 273 -18.69 -3.80 -18.27
C ASN A 273 -17.20 -3.47 -18.05
N PRO A 274 -16.55 -2.73 -19.00
CA PRO A 274 -15.12 -2.45 -18.89
C PRO A 274 -14.80 -1.44 -17.80
N TYR A 275 -13.68 -1.63 -17.09
CA TYR A 275 -13.09 -0.61 -16.23
C TYR A 275 -12.64 0.59 -17.05
N ARG A 276 -12.81 1.77 -16.50
CA ARG A 276 -12.42 3.05 -17.13
C ARG A 276 -12.00 4.06 -16.09
N LEU A 277 -11.28 5.08 -16.50
CA LEU A 277 -10.99 6.21 -15.63
C LEU A 277 -12.29 6.85 -15.15
N TYR A 278 -12.34 7.19 -13.86
CA TYR A 278 -13.49 7.88 -13.28
C TYR A 278 -13.61 9.30 -13.88
N THR A 279 -14.82 9.66 -14.22
CA THR A 279 -15.20 11.02 -14.60
C THR A 279 -16.54 11.35 -13.98
N THR A 280 -16.73 12.60 -13.58
CA THR A 280 -18.04 13.15 -13.21
C THR A 280 -18.98 13.15 -14.40
N ASP A 281 -20.28 13.27 -14.18
CA ASP A 281 -21.28 13.30 -15.25
C ASP A 281 -21.08 14.46 -16.23
N ASP A 282 -20.61 15.62 -15.72
CA ASP A 282 -20.22 16.78 -16.53
C ASP A 282 -18.79 16.72 -17.08
N ASN A 283 -18.08 15.63 -16.81
CA ASN A 283 -16.67 15.41 -17.16
C ASN A 283 -15.77 16.60 -16.78
N ASN A 284 -15.91 17.10 -15.57
CA ASN A 284 -15.19 18.27 -15.08
C ASN A 284 -13.76 17.94 -14.64
N PRO A 285 -12.72 18.41 -15.35
CA PRO A 285 -11.32 18.11 -15.03
C PRO A 285 -10.91 18.52 -13.60
N ASN A 286 -11.55 19.54 -13.04
CA ASN A 286 -11.29 20.04 -11.69
C ASN A 286 -11.98 19.23 -10.58
N LYS A 287 -12.75 18.19 -10.93
CA LYS A 287 -13.47 17.33 -10.00
C LYS A 287 -13.23 15.84 -10.23
N ASN A 288 -12.96 15.43 -11.47
CA ASN A 288 -12.84 14.04 -11.87
C ASN A 288 -11.92 13.24 -10.95
N TYR A 289 -10.79 13.80 -10.55
CA TYR A 289 -9.83 13.12 -9.70
C TYR A 289 -10.28 13.06 -8.24
N TYR A 290 -10.78 14.17 -7.69
CA TYR A 290 -11.25 14.22 -6.31
C TYR A 290 -12.46 13.28 -6.10
N GLU A 291 -13.44 13.34 -6.98
CA GLU A 291 -14.65 12.53 -6.86
C GLU A 291 -14.38 11.02 -7.11
N CYS A 292 -13.30 10.66 -7.80
CA CYS A 292 -12.86 9.27 -7.89
C CYS A 292 -12.63 8.64 -6.50
N PHE A 293 -12.20 9.41 -5.51
CA PHE A 293 -11.86 8.93 -4.17
C PHE A 293 -12.92 9.25 -3.11
N THR A 294 -13.92 10.04 -3.45
CA THR A 294 -15.01 10.45 -2.56
C THR A 294 -16.39 10.01 -3.05
N SER A 295 -16.46 9.34 -4.20
CA SER A 295 -17.68 8.68 -4.68
C SER A 295 -17.93 7.37 -3.94
N THR A 296 -19.14 6.82 -4.09
CA THR A 296 -19.47 5.51 -3.55
C THR A 296 -18.58 4.42 -4.14
N PRO A 297 -17.75 3.72 -3.32
CA PRO A 297 -16.68 2.87 -3.84
C PRO A 297 -17.16 1.75 -4.76
N HIS A 298 -18.23 1.04 -4.41
CA HIS A 298 -18.74 -0.10 -5.20
C HIS A 298 -19.39 0.32 -6.54
N LEU A 299 -19.65 1.60 -6.75
CA LEU A 299 -20.14 2.16 -8.02
C LEU A 299 -19.00 2.77 -8.86
N ASN A 300 -17.79 2.79 -8.31
CA ASN A 300 -16.66 3.41 -8.99
C ASN A 300 -16.15 2.55 -10.16
N PRO A 301 -16.22 3.05 -11.41
CA PRO A 301 -15.85 2.27 -12.59
C PRO A 301 -14.33 2.08 -12.74
N GLU A 302 -13.52 2.75 -11.92
CA GLU A 302 -12.08 2.68 -11.95
C GLU A 302 -11.51 1.66 -10.97
N TYR A 303 -12.21 1.36 -9.86
CA TYR A 303 -11.74 0.45 -8.83
C TYR A 303 -11.83 -1.00 -9.29
N ILE A 304 -10.70 -1.71 -9.28
CA ILE A 304 -10.59 -3.12 -9.69
C ILE A 304 -10.71 -4.04 -8.47
N LEU A 305 -9.98 -3.70 -7.42
CA LEU A 305 -10.01 -4.41 -6.14
C LEU A 305 -9.73 -3.42 -5.01
N SER A 306 -10.55 -3.47 -3.97
CA SER A 306 -10.34 -2.81 -2.69
C SER A 306 -10.51 -3.84 -1.57
N ARG A 307 -9.76 -3.68 -0.48
CA ARG A 307 -9.86 -4.63 0.64
C ARG A 307 -11.21 -4.55 1.34
N SER A 308 -11.63 -3.35 1.69
CA SER A 308 -12.83 -3.10 2.47
C SER A 308 -13.35 -1.69 2.25
N GLU A 309 -14.64 -1.50 2.54
CA GLU A 309 -15.22 -0.19 2.72
C GLU A 309 -15.20 0.16 4.21
N TRP A 310 -14.77 1.36 4.50
CA TRP A 310 -14.78 1.90 5.84
C TRP A 310 -15.91 2.91 5.96
N ASN A 311 -16.90 2.64 6.82
CA ASN A 311 -17.90 3.63 7.18
C ASN A 311 -17.38 4.40 8.40
N THR A 312 -16.61 5.44 8.15
CA THR A 312 -15.86 6.17 9.17
C THR A 312 -15.84 7.66 8.87
N ARG A 313 -15.37 8.45 9.82
CA ARG A 313 -14.96 9.85 9.66
C ARG A 313 -13.52 10.08 10.08
N GLU A 314 -12.78 9.03 10.33
CA GLU A 314 -11.40 9.14 10.83
C GLU A 314 -10.46 9.73 9.79
N ILE A 315 -10.70 9.43 8.50
CA ILE A 315 -9.91 10.02 7.40
C ILE A 315 -10.04 11.54 7.42
N GLU A 316 -11.26 12.06 7.57
CA GLU A 316 -11.54 13.50 7.67
C GLU A 316 -10.94 14.10 8.93
N MET A 317 -11.14 13.46 10.10
CA MET A 317 -10.60 13.94 11.38
C MET A 317 -9.07 14.00 11.36
N PHE A 318 -8.41 13.04 10.73
CA PHE A 318 -6.96 12.97 10.77
C PHE A 318 -6.25 13.79 9.69
N ASN A 319 -6.92 14.11 8.59
CA ASN A 319 -6.26 14.79 7.46
C ASN A 319 -6.75 16.21 7.19
N THR A 320 -7.94 16.59 7.65
CA THR A 320 -8.39 17.99 7.51
C THR A 320 -7.50 18.93 8.33
N PRO A 321 -7.25 20.17 7.85
CA PRO A 321 -6.48 21.17 8.57
C PRO A 321 -7.01 21.40 10.00
N CYS A 322 -6.11 21.55 10.96
CA CYS A 322 -6.42 21.57 12.40
C CYS A 322 -7.45 22.63 12.84
N GLY A 323 -7.53 23.76 12.14
CA GLY A 323 -8.50 24.81 12.43
C GLY A 323 -9.96 24.48 12.08
N PHE A 324 -10.24 23.32 11.45
CA PHE A 324 -11.58 22.79 11.21
C PHE A 324 -11.97 21.78 12.30
N SER A 325 -11.91 22.19 13.55
CA SER A 325 -12.05 21.26 14.67
C SER A 325 -13.51 20.99 15.06
N GLY A 326 -14.36 22.01 15.21
CA GLY A 326 -15.77 21.86 15.55
C GLY A 326 -16.04 20.84 16.66
N ASN A 327 -16.92 19.86 16.38
CA ASN A 327 -17.23 18.71 17.24
C ASN A 327 -16.35 17.49 16.94
N VAL A 328 -15.37 17.63 16.08
CA VAL A 328 -14.31 16.65 15.79
C VAL A 328 -12.96 17.35 15.90
N ASN A 329 -11.97 16.64 16.39
CA ASN A 329 -10.62 17.19 16.50
C ASN A 329 -9.87 16.92 15.20
N SER A 330 -9.94 17.84 14.24
CA SER A 330 -9.10 17.77 13.05
C SER A 330 -7.63 17.93 13.43
N THR A 331 -6.78 17.03 12.95
CA THR A 331 -5.40 16.95 13.43
C THR A 331 -4.35 17.20 12.35
N GLY A 332 -4.71 17.06 11.07
CA GLY A 332 -3.82 17.31 9.95
C GLY A 332 -2.53 16.49 9.97
N ARG A 333 -2.63 15.18 10.19
CA ARG A 333 -1.45 14.34 10.50
C ARG A 333 -0.56 14.03 9.32
N VAL A 334 -1.09 14.03 8.10
CA VAL A 334 -0.31 13.81 6.88
C VAL A 334 -0.03 15.14 6.23
N ASN A 335 1.23 15.55 6.26
CA ASN A 335 1.70 16.81 5.71
C ASN A 335 2.48 16.56 4.42
N PRO A 336 1.89 16.81 3.24
CA PRO A 336 2.60 16.76 1.96
C PRO A 336 3.83 17.66 1.97
N THR A 337 4.91 17.21 1.33
CA THR A 337 6.14 18.01 1.22
C THR A 337 6.06 19.00 0.08
N GLN A 338 6.90 20.03 0.13
CA GLN A 338 7.09 20.93 -1.02
C GLN A 338 7.63 20.15 -2.25
N ASN A 339 8.40 19.07 -2.02
CA ASN A 339 8.90 18.22 -3.10
C ASN A 339 7.74 17.59 -3.91
N LEU A 340 6.69 17.15 -3.23
CA LEU A 340 5.48 16.65 -3.90
C LEU A 340 4.72 17.80 -4.58
N VAL A 341 4.54 18.95 -3.92
CA VAL A 341 3.83 20.11 -4.49
C VAL A 341 4.52 20.60 -5.75
N ASP A 342 5.85 20.66 -5.76
CA ASP A 342 6.63 21.07 -6.93
C ASP A 342 6.59 20.04 -8.08
N SER A 343 6.25 18.77 -7.79
CA SER A 343 6.13 17.75 -8.83
C SER A 343 4.89 17.91 -9.72
N TYR A 344 3.85 18.61 -9.25
CA TYR A 344 2.71 18.97 -10.10
C TYR A 344 3.16 19.95 -11.17
N GLU A 345 2.90 19.63 -12.44
CA GLU A 345 3.26 20.48 -13.56
C GLU A 345 2.40 21.76 -13.59
N THR A 346 2.80 22.74 -14.41
CA THR A 346 1.89 23.82 -14.76
C THR A 346 0.79 23.33 -15.70
N ILE A 347 -0.27 24.09 -15.84
CA ILE A 347 -1.37 23.78 -16.79
C ILE A 347 -0.89 23.68 -18.24
N ASN A 348 0.29 24.22 -18.54
CA ASN A 348 0.95 24.09 -19.84
C ASN A 348 1.62 22.72 -20.06
N GLY A 349 1.59 21.82 -19.06
CA GLY A 349 2.21 20.50 -19.10
C GLY A 349 3.73 20.54 -18.99
N LEU A 350 4.27 21.55 -18.34
CA LEU A 350 5.71 21.72 -18.09
C LEU A 350 6.01 21.64 -16.59
N PRO A 351 7.19 21.10 -16.20
CA PRO A 351 7.69 21.26 -14.85
C PRO A 351 7.82 22.75 -14.52
N ILE A 352 7.67 23.08 -13.24
CA ILE A 352 7.69 24.46 -12.77
C ILE A 352 9.01 25.20 -13.07
N ASP A 353 10.14 24.51 -13.08
CA ASP A 353 11.47 25.03 -13.41
C ASP A 353 11.69 25.26 -14.92
N GLN A 354 10.78 24.75 -15.76
CA GLN A 354 10.84 24.86 -17.22
C GLN A 354 9.74 25.74 -17.80
N ASP A 355 8.82 26.22 -16.98
CA ASP A 355 7.74 27.10 -17.41
C ASP A 355 8.00 28.56 -16.96
N PRO A 356 8.29 29.47 -17.88
CA PRO A 356 8.55 30.86 -17.52
C PRO A 356 7.32 31.62 -16.98
N SER A 357 6.12 31.05 -17.10
CA SER A 357 4.90 31.63 -16.52
C SER A 357 4.69 31.26 -15.04
N TYR A 358 5.49 30.33 -14.50
CA TYR A 358 5.42 29.97 -13.09
C TYR A 358 5.97 31.11 -12.20
N ASN A 359 5.25 31.35 -11.10
CA ASN A 359 5.67 32.34 -10.09
C ASN A 359 5.68 31.67 -8.70
N ASP A 360 6.84 31.62 -8.06
CA ASP A 360 7.02 31.02 -6.72
C ASP A 360 6.34 31.82 -5.59
N GLN A 361 5.90 33.06 -5.85
CA GLN A 361 5.10 33.88 -4.93
C GLN A 361 3.58 33.82 -5.24
N ASP A 362 3.17 33.09 -6.28
CA ASP A 362 1.78 32.69 -6.56
C ASP A 362 1.76 31.21 -6.99
N PRO A 363 2.23 30.30 -6.11
CA PRO A 363 2.70 28.97 -6.50
C PRO A 363 1.59 27.99 -6.88
N TYR A 364 0.33 28.30 -6.59
CA TYR A 364 -0.80 27.39 -6.82
C TYR A 364 -1.60 27.74 -8.09
N LYS A 365 -1.33 28.90 -8.66
CA LYS A 365 -2.02 29.35 -9.86
C LYS A 365 -1.54 28.62 -11.11
N ASN A 366 -2.48 28.25 -11.98
CA ASN A 366 -2.19 27.60 -13.28
C ASN A 366 -1.37 26.32 -13.13
N ARG A 367 -1.69 25.49 -12.14
CA ARG A 367 -1.07 24.20 -11.90
C ARG A 367 -1.95 23.04 -12.41
N ASP A 368 -1.38 21.85 -12.48
CA ASP A 368 -2.11 20.60 -12.69
C ASP A 368 -3.34 20.57 -11.76
N PRO A 369 -4.56 20.36 -12.28
CA PRO A 369 -5.77 20.37 -11.47
C PRO A 369 -5.77 19.38 -10.30
N ARG A 370 -4.94 18.33 -10.34
CA ARG A 370 -4.80 17.37 -9.24
C ARG A 370 -4.14 17.96 -8.00
N LEU A 371 -3.37 19.05 -8.13
CA LEU A 371 -2.80 19.73 -6.96
C LEU A 371 -3.91 20.14 -5.98
N GLU A 372 -4.89 20.89 -6.45
CA GLU A 372 -6.03 21.36 -5.63
C GLU A 372 -6.93 20.22 -5.15
N GLN A 373 -6.92 19.09 -5.88
CA GLN A 373 -7.73 17.91 -5.57
C GLN A 373 -7.05 16.94 -4.58
N THR A 374 -5.75 17.09 -4.34
CA THR A 374 -4.94 16.18 -3.50
C THR A 374 -4.41 16.84 -2.24
N ILE A 375 -4.21 18.15 -2.24
CA ILE A 375 -3.46 18.88 -1.21
C ILE A 375 -4.24 20.12 -0.79
N PHE A 376 -4.37 20.33 0.54
CA PHE A 376 -4.75 21.61 1.10
C PHE A 376 -3.51 22.50 1.22
N HIS A 377 -3.62 23.72 0.76
CA HIS A 377 -2.58 24.74 0.81
C HIS A 377 -3.17 26.09 1.24
N GLN A 378 -2.33 27.11 1.40
CA GLN A 378 -2.78 28.47 1.69
C GLN A 378 -3.83 28.93 0.69
N GLY A 379 -5.02 29.28 1.18
CA GLY A 379 -6.12 29.79 0.35
C GLY A 379 -7.06 28.72 -0.22
N SER A 380 -6.79 27.41 -0.08
CA SER A 380 -7.74 26.35 -0.47
C SER A 380 -9.10 26.56 0.21
N ILE A 381 -10.20 26.47 -0.54
CA ILE A 381 -11.54 26.65 0.01
C ILE A 381 -12.05 25.31 0.56
N TRP A 382 -12.50 25.30 1.82
CA TRP A 382 -12.97 24.11 2.50
C TRP A 382 -14.02 24.39 3.58
N GLY A 383 -14.78 23.36 3.97
CA GLY A 383 -15.86 23.43 4.95
C GLY A 383 -17.24 23.37 4.32
N ASP A 384 -18.24 23.02 5.13
CA ASP A 384 -19.63 22.91 4.68
C ASP A 384 -20.28 24.29 4.57
N LYS A 385 -20.51 24.74 3.34
CA LYS A 385 -21.18 26.01 3.05
C LYS A 385 -22.60 26.08 3.61
N SER A 386 -23.32 24.97 3.67
CA SER A 386 -24.70 24.93 4.19
C SER A 386 -24.77 25.18 5.69
N GLN A 387 -23.65 24.97 6.41
CA GLN A 387 -23.52 25.16 7.86
C GLN A 387 -22.72 26.43 8.21
N ASP A 388 -22.42 27.28 7.22
CA ASP A 388 -21.61 28.49 7.39
C ASP A 388 -20.20 28.18 7.97
N GLU A 389 -19.59 27.13 7.41
CA GLU A 389 -18.23 26.69 7.81
C GLU A 389 -17.21 26.87 6.67
N GLU A 390 -17.68 27.14 5.45
CA GLU A 390 -16.80 27.32 4.28
C GLU A 390 -15.88 28.52 4.47
N ARG A 391 -14.58 28.30 4.36
CA ARG A 391 -13.58 29.35 4.42
C ARG A 391 -12.30 28.97 3.71
N ALA A 392 -11.43 29.93 3.47
CA ALA A 392 -10.07 29.68 3.04
C ALA A 392 -9.25 29.02 4.17
N VAL A 393 -8.44 28.05 3.80
CA VAL A 393 -7.41 27.45 4.66
C VAL A 393 -6.29 28.49 4.87
N ASP A 394 -5.91 28.70 6.13
CA ASP A 394 -4.89 29.67 6.53
C ASP A 394 -3.74 28.97 7.27
N VAL A 395 -2.74 28.54 6.52
CA VAL A 395 -1.50 27.92 7.03
C VAL A 395 -0.38 28.94 7.26
N SER A 396 -0.67 30.23 7.16
CA SER A 396 0.31 31.26 7.47
C SER A 396 0.74 31.19 8.95
N VAL A 397 1.93 31.68 9.27
CA VAL A 397 2.43 31.69 10.64
C VAL A 397 1.45 32.41 11.57
N GLY A 398 0.89 31.66 12.53
CA GLY A 398 -0.14 32.15 13.44
C GLY A 398 -1.56 32.10 12.85
N GLY A 399 -1.74 31.60 11.63
CA GLY A 399 -3.03 31.37 10.99
C GLY A 399 -3.81 30.23 11.66
N LYS A 400 -5.11 30.17 11.39
CA LYS A 400 -6.04 29.21 12.04
C LYS A 400 -5.68 27.74 11.78
N ASP A 401 -5.05 27.45 10.66
CA ASP A 401 -4.72 26.11 10.19
C ASP A 401 -3.20 25.84 10.27
N TYR A 402 -2.42 26.69 10.91
CA TYR A 402 -0.99 26.51 11.04
C TYR A 402 -0.66 25.47 12.13
N GLN A 403 -1.16 25.69 13.34
CA GLN A 403 -0.96 24.79 14.49
C GLN A 403 -1.99 25.11 15.57
N ASP A 404 -2.52 24.08 16.22
CA ASP A 404 -3.36 24.19 17.42
C ASP A 404 -3.01 23.11 18.46
N LEU A 405 -3.87 22.94 19.48
CA LEU A 405 -3.69 21.93 20.53
C LEU A 405 -3.84 20.49 20.04
N HIS A 406 -4.47 20.29 18.87
CA HIS A 406 -4.82 18.96 18.34
C HIS A 406 -3.89 18.52 17.22
N GLY A 407 -3.28 19.45 16.49
CA GLY A 407 -2.45 19.13 15.35
C GLY A 407 -1.89 20.38 14.65
N GLY A 408 -1.48 20.19 13.40
CA GLY A 408 -0.92 21.28 12.62
C GLY A 408 -0.21 20.77 11.37
N THR A 409 0.53 21.68 10.73
CA THR A 409 1.41 21.33 9.62
C THR A 409 2.85 21.75 9.90
N THR A 410 3.78 20.86 9.58
CA THR A 410 5.21 21.14 9.59
C THR A 410 5.73 21.55 8.21
N THR A 411 4.92 21.32 7.17
CA THR A 411 5.31 21.56 5.77
C THR A 411 4.57 22.73 5.12
N GLY A 412 3.53 23.27 5.77
CA GLY A 412 2.62 24.26 5.19
C GLY A 412 1.51 23.65 4.32
N TYR A 413 1.32 22.33 4.38
CA TYR A 413 0.35 21.58 3.58
C TYR A 413 -0.37 20.52 4.41
N TYR A 414 -1.56 20.09 3.92
CA TYR A 414 -2.29 18.95 4.45
C TYR A 414 -2.77 18.05 3.31
N SER A 415 -2.88 16.75 3.57
CA SER A 415 -3.42 15.80 2.58
C SER A 415 -4.93 15.96 2.45
N LYS A 416 -5.44 16.04 1.21
CA LYS A 416 -6.87 16.18 0.88
C LYS A 416 -7.44 14.92 0.23
N LYS A 417 -6.58 14.06 -0.30
CA LYS A 417 -7.03 12.84 -0.96
C LYS A 417 -7.80 11.94 0.01
N PHE A 418 -8.89 11.35 -0.45
CA PHE A 418 -9.87 10.56 0.31
C PHE A 418 -10.69 11.36 1.35
N VAL A 419 -10.44 12.64 1.55
CA VAL A 419 -11.11 13.46 2.56
C VAL A 419 -12.42 14.01 1.99
N HIS A 420 -13.55 13.61 2.56
CA HIS A 420 -14.85 14.18 2.20
C HIS A 420 -15.05 15.54 2.86
N ASN A 421 -15.70 16.45 2.14
CA ASN A 421 -16.12 17.72 2.73
C ASN A 421 -17.33 17.48 3.62
N MET A 422 -17.18 17.68 4.93
CA MET A 422 -18.25 17.48 5.92
C MET A 422 -18.44 18.70 6.80
N SER A 423 -19.59 18.77 7.48
CA SER A 423 -19.78 19.70 8.58
C SER A 423 -19.00 19.25 9.82
N PHE A 424 -18.24 20.15 10.40
CA PHE A 424 -17.52 19.93 11.66
C PHE A 424 -18.38 20.21 12.89
N LYS A 425 -19.48 20.98 12.73
CA LYS A 425 -20.51 21.17 13.76
C LYS A 425 -21.42 19.94 13.89
N ASN A 426 -21.77 19.32 12.75
CA ASN A 426 -22.64 18.15 12.66
C ASN A 426 -21.97 17.04 11.86
N PRO A 427 -20.90 16.42 12.39
CA PRO A 427 -20.10 15.46 11.62
C PRO A 427 -20.88 14.18 11.30
N THR A 428 -20.68 13.68 10.08
CA THR A 428 -21.23 12.40 9.59
C THR A 428 -20.09 11.42 9.32
N THR A 429 -20.45 10.17 9.01
CA THR A 429 -19.52 9.18 8.49
C THR A 429 -19.66 9.05 6.98
N PHE A 430 -18.60 8.63 6.31
CA PHE A 430 -18.58 8.36 4.88
C PHE A 430 -18.13 6.93 4.62
N VAL A 431 -18.69 6.35 3.57
CA VAL A 431 -18.20 5.07 3.05
C VAL A 431 -17.04 5.37 2.12
N THR A 432 -15.85 4.96 2.52
CA THR A 432 -14.62 5.18 1.75
C THR A 432 -13.85 3.87 1.58
N ALA A 433 -13.08 3.74 0.51
CA ALA A 433 -12.19 2.62 0.27
C ALA A 433 -10.92 3.09 -0.43
N CYS A 434 -9.77 2.50 -0.05
CA CYS A 434 -8.55 2.65 -0.82
C CYS A 434 -8.41 1.49 -1.80
N PRO A 435 -8.25 1.75 -3.10
CA PRO A 435 -8.07 0.69 -4.07
C PRO A 435 -6.70 0.02 -3.90
N ILE A 436 -6.68 -1.32 -3.91
CA ILE A 436 -5.45 -2.11 -4.08
C ILE A 436 -4.99 -2.01 -5.54
N PHE A 437 -5.96 -2.07 -6.46
CA PHE A 437 -5.74 -1.87 -7.89
C PHE A 437 -6.84 -0.99 -8.48
N ARG A 438 -6.45 -0.07 -9.36
CA ARG A 438 -7.37 0.75 -10.17
C ARG A 438 -6.85 0.93 -11.60
N TYR A 439 -7.74 1.27 -12.52
CA TYR A 439 -7.44 1.25 -13.95
C TYR A 439 -6.34 2.24 -14.37
N ALA A 440 -6.22 3.39 -13.70
CA ALA A 440 -5.14 4.33 -13.99
C ALA A 440 -3.75 3.73 -13.77
N GLU A 441 -3.57 2.89 -12.74
CA GLU A 441 -2.30 2.18 -12.55
C GLU A 441 -1.97 1.28 -13.74
N ILE A 442 -2.94 0.55 -14.29
CA ILE A 442 -2.73 -0.32 -15.45
C ILE A 442 -2.26 0.47 -16.67
N LEU A 443 -2.85 1.65 -16.88
CA LEU A 443 -2.42 2.55 -17.97
C LEU A 443 -0.98 3.04 -17.75
N LEU A 444 -0.62 3.39 -16.52
CA LEU A 444 0.73 3.84 -16.19
C LEU A 444 1.75 2.70 -16.24
N ASN A 445 1.38 1.48 -15.84
CA ASN A 445 2.22 0.29 -15.99
C ASN A 445 2.50 0.02 -17.48
N ALA A 446 1.47 0.10 -18.33
CA ALA A 446 1.62 -0.04 -19.78
C ALA A 446 2.54 1.06 -20.35
N ALA A 447 2.35 2.30 -19.94
CA ALA A 447 3.15 3.44 -20.40
C ALA A 447 4.64 3.28 -20.03
N GLU A 448 4.93 2.94 -18.76
CA GLU A 448 6.31 2.75 -18.29
C GLU A 448 6.98 1.58 -19.04
N ALA A 449 6.34 0.43 -19.06
CA ALA A 449 6.92 -0.76 -19.68
C ALA A 449 7.11 -0.61 -21.20
N LEU A 450 6.14 -0.01 -21.90
CA LEU A 450 6.25 0.23 -23.35
C LEU A 450 7.31 1.27 -23.69
N ASN A 451 7.45 2.33 -22.89
CA ASN A 451 8.53 3.29 -23.10
C ASN A 451 9.89 2.62 -22.99
N GLU A 452 10.06 1.74 -22.01
CA GLU A 452 11.32 1.02 -21.79
C GLU A 452 11.58 -0.06 -22.85
N ALA A 453 10.54 -0.77 -23.28
CA ALA A 453 10.68 -1.83 -24.27
C ALA A 453 10.76 -1.33 -25.72
N LYS A 454 9.93 -0.33 -26.08
CA LYS A 454 9.71 0.06 -27.49
C LYS A 454 9.92 1.55 -27.77
N GLY A 455 10.05 2.37 -26.73
CA GLY A 455 10.18 3.81 -26.86
C GLY A 455 8.88 4.60 -26.80
N PRO A 456 8.96 5.94 -26.89
CA PRO A 456 7.89 6.87 -26.56
C PRO A 456 6.60 6.69 -27.34
N GLU A 457 6.69 6.42 -28.64
CA GLU A 457 5.51 6.33 -29.51
C GLU A 457 4.55 5.21 -29.07
N ALA A 458 5.08 4.12 -28.50
CA ALA A 458 4.26 3.04 -27.97
C ALA A 458 3.58 3.39 -26.64
N ALA A 459 4.12 4.34 -25.89
CA ALA A 459 3.70 4.68 -24.53
C ALA A 459 2.67 5.84 -24.48
N TYR A 460 2.75 6.79 -25.39
CA TYR A 460 1.93 8.01 -25.36
C TYR A 460 0.45 7.75 -25.22
N GLY A 461 -0.09 6.75 -25.94
CA GLY A 461 -1.52 6.44 -25.94
C GLY A 461 -2.07 6.07 -24.56
N TYR A 462 -1.22 5.63 -23.64
CA TYR A 462 -1.61 5.19 -22.29
C TYR A 462 -1.45 6.32 -21.26
N VAL A 463 -0.28 6.94 -21.17
CA VAL A 463 -0.06 8.04 -20.21
C VAL A 463 -0.96 9.24 -20.50
N ASN A 464 -1.22 9.52 -21.77
CA ASN A 464 -2.05 10.67 -22.16
C ASN A 464 -3.55 10.45 -21.85
N GLN A 465 -4.04 9.23 -21.68
CA GLN A 465 -5.38 8.99 -21.17
C GLN A 465 -5.54 9.47 -19.73
N VAL A 466 -4.55 9.20 -18.87
CA VAL A 466 -4.54 9.66 -17.47
C VAL A 466 -4.53 11.18 -17.43
N ARG A 467 -3.69 11.81 -18.22
CA ARG A 467 -3.58 13.27 -18.33
C ARG A 467 -4.85 13.94 -18.83
N ALA A 468 -5.46 13.36 -19.87
CA ALA A 468 -6.68 13.90 -20.48
C ALA A 468 -7.87 13.95 -19.49
N ARG A 469 -7.98 13.01 -18.54
CA ARG A 469 -9.03 13.00 -17.51
C ARG A 469 -9.09 14.30 -16.71
N VAL A 470 -7.94 14.93 -16.48
CA VAL A 470 -7.80 16.16 -15.70
C VAL A 470 -7.44 17.36 -16.57
N GLY A 471 -7.59 17.26 -17.88
CA GLY A 471 -7.38 18.38 -18.81
C GLY A 471 -5.91 18.76 -19.03
N MET A 472 -4.96 17.93 -18.62
CA MET A 472 -3.54 18.20 -18.85
C MET A 472 -3.13 17.94 -20.30
N PRO A 473 -2.22 18.75 -20.88
CA PRO A 473 -1.73 18.56 -22.25
C PRO A 473 -1.08 17.21 -22.45
N ALA A 474 -1.27 16.62 -23.64
CA ALA A 474 -0.66 15.37 -24.01
C ALA A 474 0.86 15.49 -24.17
N TYR A 475 1.61 14.50 -23.66
CA TYR A 475 3.02 14.34 -23.96
C TYR A 475 3.23 13.94 -25.42
N LYS A 476 4.24 14.50 -26.07
CA LYS A 476 4.62 14.22 -27.46
C LYS A 476 6.05 14.63 -27.76
N GLY A 477 6.67 14.01 -28.77
CA GLY A 477 7.97 14.43 -29.33
C GLY A 477 9.15 14.32 -28.35
N MET A 478 9.07 13.45 -27.34
CA MET A 478 10.10 13.26 -26.31
C MET A 478 11.03 12.11 -26.67
N THR A 479 12.28 12.15 -26.19
CA THR A 479 13.15 10.98 -26.18
C THR A 479 12.63 9.96 -25.15
N LYS A 480 13.14 8.73 -25.21
CA LYS A 480 12.82 7.67 -24.24
C LYS A 480 13.11 8.13 -22.80
N GLU A 481 14.26 8.77 -22.57
CA GLU A 481 14.69 9.25 -21.26
C GLU A 481 13.79 10.40 -20.76
N GLN A 482 13.46 11.34 -21.63
CA GLN A 482 12.56 12.42 -21.28
C GLN A 482 11.18 11.90 -20.91
N LEU A 483 10.63 10.98 -21.69
CA LEU A 483 9.33 10.40 -21.39
C LEU A 483 9.36 9.51 -20.15
N ARG A 484 10.46 8.79 -19.87
CA ARG A 484 10.65 8.05 -18.61
C ARG A 484 10.46 8.95 -17.41
N GLU A 485 11.14 10.10 -17.37
CA GLU A 485 11.01 11.06 -16.26
C GLU A 485 9.58 11.60 -16.15
N ARG A 486 8.91 11.86 -17.27
CA ARG A 486 7.53 12.33 -17.28
C ARG A 486 6.54 11.24 -16.81
N ILE A 487 6.71 9.99 -17.21
CA ILE A 487 5.87 8.88 -16.75
C ILE A 487 6.06 8.64 -15.25
N ARG A 488 7.30 8.68 -14.76
CA ARG A 488 7.59 8.57 -13.32
C ARG A 488 6.93 9.68 -12.52
N ASN A 489 6.98 10.91 -13.02
CA ASN A 489 6.31 12.05 -12.39
C ASN A 489 4.79 11.93 -12.46
N GLU A 490 4.23 11.55 -13.61
CA GLU A 490 2.79 11.31 -13.78
C GLU A 490 2.30 10.24 -12.80
N ARG A 491 3.06 9.13 -12.66
CA ARG A 491 2.78 8.07 -11.70
C ARG A 491 2.83 8.58 -10.25
N ARG A 492 3.82 9.41 -9.89
CA ARG A 492 3.93 10.02 -8.56
C ARG A 492 2.71 10.86 -8.21
N ILE A 493 2.26 11.72 -9.13
CA ILE A 493 1.11 12.61 -8.95
C ILE A 493 -0.19 11.80 -8.91
N GLU A 494 -0.38 10.92 -9.87
CA GLU A 494 -1.60 10.15 -10.03
C GLU A 494 -1.86 9.20 -8.84
N LEU A 495 -0.83 8.51 -8.37
CA LEU A 495 -0.90 7.49 -7.33
C LEU A 495 -0.43 8.00 -5.95
N ALA A 496 -0.30 9.32 -5.75
CA ALA A 496 0.04 9.90 -4.45
C ALA A 496 -0.92 9.40 -3.35
N PHE A 497 -0.38 9.03 -2.20
CA PHE A 497 -1.12 8.51 -1.03
C PHE A 497 -1.87 7.18 -1.25
N GLU A 498 -1.48 6.40 -2.28
CA GLU A 498 -1.98 5.05 -2.55
C GLU A 498 -0.88 3.98 -2.36
N ASP A 499 0.09 4.23 -1.51
CA ASP A 499 1.20 3.32 -1.15
C ASP A 499 2.17 2.95 -2.29
N HIS A 500 2.17 3.68 -3.39
CA HIS A 500 3.06 3.38 -4.52
C HIS A 500 4.45 4.01 -4.38
N ARG A 501 4.56 5.24 -3.85
CA ARG A 501 5.82 6.00 -3.84
C ARG A 501 6.94 5.28 -3.12
N PHE A 502 6.66 4.64 -1.99
CA PHE A 502 7.63 3.89 -1.20
C PHE A 502 8.37 2.82 -2.02
N PHE A 503 7.62 2.10 -2.87
CA PHE A 503 8.19 1.08 -3.75
C PHE A 503 8.80 1.67 -5.01
N ASP A 504 8.19 2.69 -5.59
CA ASP A 504 8.63 3.34 -6.82
C ASP A 504 10.02 3.98 -6.67
N GLU A 505 10.28 4.71 -5.58
CA GLU A 505 11.60 5.31 -5.34
C GLU A 505 12.71 4.26 -5.18
N ARG A 506 12.37 3.10 -4.62
CA ARG A 506 13.30 1.97 -4.45
C ARG A 506 13.51 1.20 -5.74
N ARG A 507 12.45 0.77 -6.42
CA ARG A 507 12.57 0.01 -7.66
C ARG A 507 13.24 0.78 -8.80
N TRP A 508 13.13 2.11 -8.80
CA TRP A 508 13.84 2.99 -9.75
C TRP A 508 15.25 3.34 -9.29
N LYS A 509 15.66 2.96 -8.09
CA LYS A 509 16.98 3.23 -7.48
C LYS A 509 17.29 4.73 -7.44
N LEU A 510 16.31 5.55 -6.99
CA LEU A 510 16.44 7.02 -7.01
C LEU A 510 17.54 7.55 -6.08
N PHE A 511 18.05 6.73 -5.16
CA PHE A 511 19.09 7.09 -4.19
C PHE A 511 20.50 6.82 -4.69
N ASP A 512 20.67 5.99 -5.74
CA ASP A 512 22.00 5.60 -6.24
C ASP A 512 22.78 6.81 -6.75
N GLY A 513 24.01 6.94 -6.26
CA GLY A 513 24.91 8.02 -6.66
C GLY A 513 24.53 9.41 -6.15
N LYS A 514 23.49 9.51 -5.31
CA LYS A 514 23.02 10.78 -4.73
C LYS A 514 23.36 10.88 -3.24
N SER A 515 23.35 12.11 -2.77
CA SER A 515 23.42 12.47 -1.35
C SER A 515 22.68 13.80 -1.15
N ALA A 516 22.37 14.16 0.08
CA ALA A 516 21.79 15.45 0.40
C ALA A 516 22.62 16.64 -0.11
N ALA A 517 23.96 16.47 -0.24
CA ALA A 517 24.85 17.51 -0.77
C ALA A 517 24.80 17.61 -2.30
N THR A 518 24.82 16.45 -2.98
CA THR A 518 24.91 16.43 -4.45
C THR A 518 23.62 16.84 -5.15
N GLU A 519 22.47 16.56 -4.55
CA GLU A 519 21.17 16.91 -5.16
C GLU A 519 20.72 18.36 -4.95
N LYS A 520 21.44 19.16 -4.15
CA LYS A 520 21.06 20.59 -3.90
C LYS A 520 20.94 21.44 -5.14
N SER A 521 21.62 21.09 -6.23
CA SER A 521 21.53 21.77 -7.52
C SER A 521 20.35 21.31 -8.38
N GLU A 522 19.68 20.25 -7.98
CA GLU A 522 18.51 19.74 -8.69
C GLU A 522 17.23 20.49 -8.27
N PRO A 523 16.21 20.58 -9.14
CA PRO A 523 14.89 21.04 -8.73
C PRO A 523 14.36 20.27 -7.52
N ARG A 524 13.64 20.93 -6.60
CA ARG A 524 13.16 20.31 -5.34
C ARG A 524 12.39 19.02 -5.56
N TYR A 525 11.57 18.94 -6.59
CA TYR A 525 10.78 17.73 -6.89
C TYR A 525 11.61 16.52 -7.33
N LYS A 526 12.89 16.70 -7.67
CA LYS A 526 13.83 15.61 -8.00
C LYS A 526 14.69 15.17 -6.82
N GLN A 527 14.67 15.93 -5.74
CA GLN A 527 15.46 15.66 -4.56
C GLN A 527 14.74 14.61 -3.68
N VAL A 528 15.46 13.60 -3.25
CA VAL A 528 14.94 12.50 -2.41
C VAL A 528 15.52 12.51 -1.00
N TYR A 529 16.65 13.16 -0.77
CA TYR A 529 17.25 13.35 0.55
C TYR A 529 16.84 14.66 1.20
N ASN A 530 16.76 15.75 0.43
CA ASN A 530 16.38 17.05 0.94
C ASN A 530 14.86 17.23 0.88
N ILE A 531 14.24 17.31 2.02
CA ILE A 531 12.79 17.51 2.17
C ILE A 531 12.53 18.98 2.43
N TYR A 532 11.61 19.54 1.66
CA TYR A 532 11.29 20.97 1.73
C TYR A 532 9.88 21.21 2.28
N SER A 533 9.75 22.33 2.97
CA SER A 533 8.49 22.92 3.43
C SER A 533 8.29 24.31 2.82
N VAL A 534 7.05 24.81 2.88
CA VAL A 534 6.76 26.21 2.68
C VAL A 534 6.38 26.87 4.00
N VAL A 535 6.86 28.08 4.21
CA VAL A 535 6.42 28.97 5.29
C VAL A 535 5.75 30.18 4.65
N VAL A 536 4.51 30.41 5.00
CA VAL A 536 3.73 31.55 4.55
C VAL A 536 3.77 32.61 5.65
N THR A 537 4.37 33.76 5.35
CA THR A 537 4.41 34.88 6.28
C THR A 537 3.20 35.78 6.03
N PRO A 538 2.35 36.04 7.05
CA PRO A 538 1.20 36.92 6.89
C PRO A 538 1.69 38.38 6.74
N ASN A 539 1.42 38.97 5.63
CA ASN A 539 1.55 40.40 5.36
C ASN A 539 0.55 40.79 4.28
N GLU A 540 0.51 42.07 3.85
CA GLU A 540 -0.43 42.53 2.83
C GLU A 540 -0.32 41.76 1.49
N SER A 541 0.84 41.12 1.20
CA SER A 541 1.12 40.40 -0.03
C SER A 541 1.34 38.90 0.11
N GLN A 542 1.27 38.34 1.31
CA GLN A 542 1.66 36.94 1.63
C GLN A 542 3.01 36.54 0.99
N VAL A 543 4.02 36.30 1.79
CA VAL A 543 5.35 35.90 1.30
C VAL A 543 5.55 34.42 1.53
N TYR A 544 5.86 33.69 0.45
CA TYR A 544 6.18 32.26 0.46
C TYR A 544 7.70 32.07 0.57
N THR A 545 8.14 31.37 1.60
CA THR A 545 9.55 31.02 1.81
C THR A 545 9.71 29.51 1.83
N TYR A 546 10.54 28.98 0.95
CA TYR A 546 10.79 27.54 0.83
C TYR A 546 12.01 27.17 1.66
N ARG A 547 11.84 26.21 2.59
CA ARG A 547 12.88 25.84 3.54
C ARG A 547 13.21 24.36 3.43
N ASN A 548 14.49 24.07 3.42
CA ASN A 548 15.04 22.78 3.81
C ASN A 548 15.68 23.00 5.18
N ASP A 549 14.86 23.06 6.21
CA ASP A 549 15.31 23.23 7.58
C ASP A 549 15.22 21.91 8.36
N ASN A 550 16.02 21.82 9.42
CA ASN A 550 16.09 20.64 10.28
C ASN A 550 14.83 20.43 11.15
N THR A 551 13.71 21.07 10.83
CA THR A 551 12.42 20.84 11.50
C THR A 551 11.82 19.49 11.11
N HIS A 552 12.34 18.90 10.03
CA HIS A 552 11.97 17.57 9.55
C HIS A 552 13.09 16.57 9.87
N PRO A 553 12.75 15.28 10.08
CA PRO A 553 13.78 14.25 10.19
C PRO A 553 14.70 14.30 8.97
N THR A 554 16.00 14.41 9.21
CA THR A 554 16.97 14.29 8.12
C THR A 554 16.80 12.94 7.46
N ARG A 555 16.51 12.93 6.15
CA ARG A 555 16.37 11.68 5.44
C ARG A 555 17.75 11.06 5.22
N ALA A 556 17.91 9.82 5.63
CA ALA A 556 19.09 9.02 5.39
C ALA A 556 18.69 7.74 4.62
N PHE A 557 19.54 7.34 3.70
CA PHE A 557 19.33 6.12 2.92
C PHE A 557 20.71 5.53 2.54
N SER A 558 21.01 4.37 3.08
CA SER A 558 22.25 3.65 2.83
C SER A 558 22.05 2.64 1.71
N CYS A 559 22.71 2.83 0.56
CA CYS A 559 22.70 1.88 -0.55
C CYS A 559 23.80 0.81 -0.36
N PRO A 560 23.51 -0.47 -0.60
CA PRO A 560 22.25 -1.08 -1.01
C PRO A 560 21.31 -1.44 0.15
N LYS A 561 21.69 -1.22 1.40
CA LYS A 561 21.04 -1.66 2.65
C LYS A 561 19.53 -1.36 2.67
N ASN A 562 19.16 -0.11 2.42
CA ASN A 562 17.79 0.36 2.65
C ASN A 562 16.83 0.12 1.46
N TYR A 563 17.29 -0.55 0.39
CA TYR A 563 16.36 -0.98 -0.66
C TYR A 563 15.37 -2.02 -0.16
N TYR A 564 15.80 -2.87 0.79
CA TYR A 564 14.96 -3.88 1.42
C TYR A 564 15.10 -3.85 2.94
N PHE A 565 14.04 -4.21 3.63
CA PHE A 565 14.08 -4.42 5.06
C PHE A 565 14.89 -5.67 5.43
N PRO A 566 15.45 -5.73 6.65
CA PRO A 566 16.12 -6.92 7.12
C PRO A 566 15.15 -8.08 7.34
N VAL A 567 15.60 -9.31 7.18
CA VAL A 567 14.92 -10.48 7.73
C VAL A 567 14.89 -10.33 9.25
N PRO A 568 13.72 -10.52 9.93
CA PRO A 568 13.65 -10.40 11.38
C PRO A 568 14.66 -11.31 12.09
N ASP A 569 15.37 -10.76 13.08
CA ASP A 569 16.46 -11.47 13.77
C ASP A 569 16.01 -12.81 14.39
N ASP A 570 14.84 -12.84 15.03
CA ASP A 570 14.31 -14.07 15.61
C ASP A 570 13.91 -15.12 14.56
N THR A 571 13.49 -14.68 13.38
CA THR A 571 13.18 -15.57 12.25
C THR A 571 14.45 -16.15 11.67
N TYR A 572 15.46 -15.31 11.45
CA TYR A 572 16.79 -15.73 10.98
C TYR A 572 17.44 -16.74 11.94
N LYS A 573 17.36 -16.53 13.26
CA LYS A 573 17.90 -17.47 14.26
C LYS A 573 17.23 -18.83 14.23
N LYS A 574 15.94 -18.88 13.93
CA LYS A 574 15.17 -20.16 13.82
C LYS A 574 15.46 -20.89 12.52
N ASN A 575 15.74 -20.16 11.43
CA ASN A 575 16.12 -20.71 10.14
C ASN A 575 17.27 -19.90 9.50
N PRO A 576 18.54 -20.25 9.78
CA PRO A 576 19.69 -19.54 9.20
C PRO A 576 19.80 -19.63 7.67
N ASN A 577 19.13 -20.60 7.02
CA ASN A 577 19.13 -20.72 5.55
C ASN A 577 18.43 -19.55 4.87
N LEU A 578 17.61 -18.78 5.60
CA LEU A 578 17.04 -17.55 5.08
C LEU A 578 18.11 -16.52 4.73
N GLY A 579 19.27 -16.54 5.42
CA GLY A 579 20.28 -15.51 5.22
C GLY A 579 19.79 -14.11 5.57
N GLN A 580 20.56 -13.08 5.21
CA GLN A 580 20.19 -11.68 5.45
C GLN A 580 20.33 -10.86 4.16
N ASN A 581 19.66 -9.72 4.07
CA ASN A 581 19.84 -8.79 2.96
C ASN A 581 21.15 -8.02 3.09
N ALA A 582 21.71 -7.61 1.95
CA ALA A 582 22.99 -6.89 1.89
C ALA A 582 22.98 -5.63 2.76
N GLY A 583 24.02 -5.47 3.59
CA GLY A 583 24.16 -4.39 4.55
C GLY A 583 23.42 -4.58 5.88
N TRP A 584 22.72 -5.72 6.04
CA TRP A 584 22.04 -6.12 7.27
C TRP A 584 22.72 -7.32 7.96
N GLU A 585 23.89 -7.76 7.49
CA GLU A 585 24.65 -8.87 8.05
C GLU A 585 24.95 -8.57 9.53
N LEU A 586 24.61 -9.52 10.39
CA LEU A 586 24.90 -9.41 11.82
C LEU A 586 26.38 -9.69 12.06
N SER A 587 27.03 -8.88 12.89
CA SER A 587 28.45 -9.05 13.25
C SER A 587 28.77 -10.41 13.87
N ASP A 588 27.75 -11.11 14.39
CA ASP A 588 27.85 -12.41 15.05
C ASP A 588 27.22 -13.56 14.23
N ALA A 589 26.95 -13.35 12.95
CA ALA A 589 26.43 -14.41 12.08
C ALA A 589 27.45 -15.53 11.95
N PRO A 590 27.08 -16.81 12.09
CA PRO A 590 27.98 -17.91 11.82
C PRO A 590 28.48 -17.79 10.36
N LYS A 591 29.78 -17.67 10.18
CA LYS A 591 30.37 -17.67 8.83
C LYS A 591 29.99 -18.99 8.17
N LYS A 592 29.41 -18.94 6.97
CA LYS A 592 29.29 -20.13 6.12
C LYS A 592 30.70 -20.68 5.96
N ASP A 593 30.92 -21.92 6.41
CA ASP A 593 32.15 -22.64 6.08
C ASP A 593 32.21 -22.81 4.56
N ASP A 594 33.08 -22.06 3.93
CA ASP A 594 33.52 -22.24 2.55
C ASP A 594 34.43 -23.50 2.46
N THR A 595 33.86 -24.65 2.81
CA THR A 595 34.51 -25.93 2.61
C THR A 595 33.78 -26.72 1.54
N THR A 596 33.97 -26.32 0.29
CA THR A 596 33.94 -27.24 -0.88
C THR A 596 34.57 -26.55 -2.09
N GLU A 597 35.90 -26.51 -2.14
CA GLU A 597 36.60 -26.60 -3.43
C GLU A 597 37.87 -27.39 -3.25
N GLY A 598 37.86 -28.56 -3.86
CA GLY A 598 38.91 -29.17 -4.64
C GLY A 598 40.28 -29.44 -3.98
N GLY A 599 40.40 -30.54 -3.25
CA GLY A 599 41.70 -31.17 -3.10
C GLY A 599 42.11 -31.81 -4.41
N GLU A 600 43.04 -31.22 -5.14
CA GLU A 600 43.90 -31.92 -6.06
C GLU A 600 45.20 -32.25 -5.34
N THR A 601 45.38 -33.54 -5.10
CA THR A 601 46.65 -34.15 -4.69
C THR A 601 47.64 -34.10 -5.84
N THR A 602 48.79 -33.46 -5.64
CA THR A 602 50.00 -33.79 -6.39
C THR A 602 51.06 -34.25 -5.40
N GLU A 603 51.34 -35.56 -5.46
CA GLU A 603 52.55 -36.17 -4.97
C GLU A 603 53.75 -35.62 -5.73
N GLY A 604 54.86 -35.39 -5.04
CA GLY A 604 56.14 -35.00 -5.67
C GLY A 604 57.28 -34.90 -4.68
N GLU A 605 57.83 -36.03 -4.36
CA GLU A 605 59.28 -36.36 -4.09
C GLU A 605 60.24 -35.36 -3.42
N THR A 606 60.66 -35.83 -2.28
CA THR A 606 62.01 -35.82 -1.67
C THR A 606 63.23 -35.23 -2.44
N THR A 607 64.03 -34.44 -1.76
CA THR A 607 65.50 -34.59 -1.43
C THR A 607 65.96 -33.29 -0.77
N GLY A 608 66.46 -33.28 0.46
CA GLY A 608 67.85 -33.60 0.78
C GLY A 608 68.74 -32.35 0.83
N LYS A 609 68.82 -31.71 1.97
CA LYS A 609 69.98 -31.37 2.75
C LYS A 609 69.65 -30.45 3.92
#